data_5f345dd4b08f544b72ba3df371ba0bf8
#
_entry.id   5f345dd4b08f544b72ba3df371ba0bf8
#
_cell.length_a   1.000
_cell.length_b   1.000
_cell.length_c   1.000
_cell.angle_alpha   90.00
_cell.angle_beta   90.00
_cell.angle_gamma   90.00
#
_symmetry.space_group_name_H-M   'P 1'
#
loop_
_entity.id
_entity.type
_entity.pdbx_description
1 polymer ?
#
loop_
_entity_poly.entity_id
_entity_poly.type
_entity_poly.pdbx_seq_one_letter_code
_entity_poly.pdbx_strand_id
1 'polypeptide(L)'
;MGMTMTQKILAAHAGLPSVSAGQLIEADLDLVLGNDITSPVAIHEIGKMNVEGVFHKDKIALVMDHFAPNKDIKSAEHCKCVREFACKNDITNYFDVGEMGIEHALLPEKGLTVAGDVIIGADSHTCTYGALGAFSTGVGSTDMAAGMATGKAWFKVPSAIKFNIVGKPDKWISGKDVILHIIGMIGVDGALYKSMEFVGEGIKYLSMDDRFTIANMAIEAGGKNGIFPVDDLTRAYMKEHSRRPFMEYEADADAEYDEEYTIDLSTLKSTVSFPHLPDNTRTIDEVGDVKIDQVVIGSCTNGRMEDLRTAAEILKGKKVAKGLRVIVIPATQQIYLDAMEEGLLKIFIEAGAIVSTPTCGPCLGGYMGVLAEGERCVSTTNRNFVGRMGHVDSEVYLASPAVAAASAITGKISGPAEVM
;
A
#
# COMPACT_ATOMS: atom_id res chain seq x y z
N MET A 1 -1.25 -29.77 14.69
CA MET A 1 -1.62 -28.36 14.81
C MET A 1 -1.53 -27.79 13.41
N GLY A 2 -2.64 -27.34 12.88
CA GLY A 2 -2.70 -26.79 11.53
C GLY A 2 -1.95 -25.46 11.43
N MET A 3 -1.49 -25.14 10.23
CA MET A 3 -0.76 -23.90 9.95
C MET A 3 -1.64 -22.89 9.22
N THR A 4 -1.46 -21.62 9.53
CA THR A 4 -2.02 -20.50 8.77
C THR A 4 -1.30 -20.34 7.42
N MET A 5 -1.82 -19.52 6.50
CA MET A 5 -1.17 -19.26 5.21
C MET A 5 0.27 -18.74 5.43
N THR A 6 0.44 -17.73 6.28
CA THR A 6 1.74 -17.15 6.60
C THR A 6 2.71 -18.18 7.18
N GLN A 7 2.26 -19.04 8.08
CA GLN A 7 3.11 -20.09 8.65
C GLN A 7 3.59 -21.08 7.59
N LYS A 8 2.72 -21.47 6.65
CA LYS A 8 3.11 -22.40 5.55
C LYS A 8 4.16 -21.79 4.63
N ILE A 9 4.00 -20.52 4.25
CA ILE A 9 4.98 -19.81 3.42
C ILE A 9 6.34 -19.74 4.14
N LEU A 10 6.33 -19.34 5.40
CA LEU A 10 7.56 -19.23 6.20
C LEU A 10 8.22 -20.60 6.46
N ALA A 11 7.43 -21.65 6.69
CA ALA A 11 7.96 -23.02 6.86
C ALA A 11 8.69 -23.49 5.59
N ALA A 12 8.08 -23.26 4.42
CA ALA A 12 8.67 -23.62 3.14
C ALA A 12 10.01 -22.92 2.90
N HIS A 13 10.10 -21.62 3.18
CA HIS A 13 11.32 -20.82 2.98
C HIS A 13 12.38 -21.03 4.06
N ALA A 14 11.99 -21.59 5.22
CA ALA A 14 12.94 -22.03 6.24
C ALA A 14 13.42 -23.49 6.04
N GLY A 15 12.90 -24.19 5.03
CA GLY A 15 13.18 -25.62 4.81
C GLY A 15 12.66 -26.53 5.93
N LEU A 16 11.60 -26.10 6.64
CA LEU A 16 11.01 -26.80 7.76
C LEU A 16 9.67 -27.43 7.35
N PRO A 17 9.33 -28.63 7.90
CA PRO A 17 8.04 -29.25 7.63
C PRO A 17 6.86 -28.50 8.26
N SER A 18 7.09 -27.76 9.33
CA SER A 18 6.10 -26.90 10.00
C SER A 18 6.78 -25.88 10.89
N VAL A 19 6.07 -24.80 11.18
CA VAL A 19 6.47 -23.77 12.15
C VAL A 19 5.27 -23.42 13.04
N SER A 20 5.54 -22.81 14.19
CA SER A 20 4.51 -22.34 15.12
C SER A 20 4.73 -20.87 15.48
N ALA A 21 3.65 -20.19 15.88
CA ALA A 21 3.71 -18.81 16.34
C ALA A 21 4.76 -18.64 17.46
N GLY A 22 5.57 -17.59 17.37
CA GLY A 22 6.65 -17.30 18.30
C GLY A 22 7.98 -17.99 18.01
N GLN A 23 8.03 -18.98 17.12
CA GLN A 23 9.25 -19.67 16.74
C GLN A 23 10.18 -18.71 15.99
N LEU A 24 11.48 -18.73 16.32
CA LEU A 24 12.50 -18.01 15.55
C LEU A 24 13.01 -18.91 14.41
N ILE A 25 13.00 -18.38 13.21
CA ILE A 25 13.43 -19.06 11.99
C ILE A 25 14.35 -18.15 11.17
N GLU A 26 15.18 -18.73 10.33
CA GLU A 26 15.82 -18.07 9.21
C GLU A 26 15.12 -18.55 7.93
N ALA A 27 14.73 -17.61 7.05
CA ALA A 27 14.04 -17.93 5.80
C ALA A 27 14.75 -17.32 4.60
N ASP A 28 14.74 -18.03 3.48
CA ASP A 28 15.21 -17.54 2.20
C ASP A 28 14.26 -16.45 1.66
N LEU A 29 14.84 -15.45 0.97
CA LEU A 29 14.10 -14.33 0.39
C LEU A 29 13.93 -14.48 -1.11
N ASP A 30 12.74 -14.17 -1.62
CA ASP A 30 12.46 -14.11 -3.06
C ASP A 30 12.68 -12.73 -3.63
N LEU A 31 12.44 -11.68 -2.84
CA LEU A 31 12.66 -10.30 -3.25
C LEU A 31 13.03 -9.42 -2.06
N VAL A 32 13.98 -8.51 -2.29
CA VAL A 32 14.34 -7.43 -1.37
C VAL A 32 14.06 -6.09 -2.06
N LEU A 33 13.20 -5.27 -1.46
CA LEU A 33 12.76 -3.99 -2.00
C LEU A 33 13.44 -2.82 -1.28
N GLY A 34 13.85 -1.80 -2.03
CA GLY A 34 14.29 -0.52 -1.50
C GLY A 34 13.90 0.66 -2.38
N ASN A 35 13.81 1.84 -1.78
CA ASN A 35 13.46 3.09 -2.44
C ASN A 35 14.52 4.18 -2.23
N ASP A 36 14.31 5.37 -2.77
CA ASP A 36 15.25 6.49 -2.71
C ASP A 36 15.41 7.11 -1.32
N ILE A 37 14.56 6.76 -0.33
CA ILE A 37 14.74 7.18 1.07
C ILE A 37 15.59 6.18 1.85
N THR A 38 15.28 4.91 1.74
CA THR A 38 15.80 3.86 2.63
C THR A 38 17.02 3.13 2.06
N SER A 39 17.11 3.03 0.73
CA SER A 39 18.25 2.38 0.08
C SER A 39 19.60 3.05 0.33
N PRO A 40 19.75 4.39 0.37
CA PRO A 40 21.04 5.00 0.71
C PRO A 40 21.57 4.56 2.08
N VAL A 41 20.68 4.38 3.07
CA VAL A 41 21.05 3.89 4.41
C VAL A 41 21.51 2.44 4.33
N ALA A 42 20.73 1.58 3.64
CA ALA A 42 21.10 0.18 3.46
C ALA A 42 22.43 0.01 2.69
N ILE A 43 22.66 0.79 1.65
CA ILE A 43 23.92 0.79 0.87
C ILE A 43 25.11 1.17 1.77
N HIS A 44 24.92 2.15 2.64
CA HIS A 44 25.94 2.52 3.62
C HIS A 44 26.23 1.37 4.59
N GLU A 45 25.20 0.66 5.07
CA GLU A 45 25.38 -0.50 5.96
C GLU A 45 26.05 -1.68 5.23
N ILE A 46 25.67 -1.98 3.97
CA ILE A 46 26.36 -2.98 3.14
C ILE A 46 27.85 -2.65 3.01
N GLY A 47 28.20 -1.36 2.86
CA GLY A 47 29.59 -0.92 2.80
C GLY A 47 30.43 -1.22 4.06
N LYS A 48 29.78 -1.44 5.19
CA LYS A 48 30.45 -1.86 6.46
C LYS A 48 30.55 -3.37 6.60
N MET A 49 29.73 -4.12 5.84
CA MET A 49 29.77 -5.57 5.81
C MET A 49 30.94 -6.00 4.91
N ASN A 50 31.67 -7.00 5.30
CA ASN A 50 32.79 -7.53 4.49
C ASN A 50 32.24 -8.51 3.43
N VAL A 51 31.37 -7.99 2.52
CA VAL A 51 30.72 -8.76 1.46
C VAL A 51 31.06 -8.21 0.08
N GLU A 52 31.24 -9.09 -0.89
CA GLU A 52 31.47 -8.73 -2.29
C GLU A 52 30.14 -8.70 -3.06
N GLY A 53 29.47 -7.53 -3.11
CA GLY A 53 28.23 -7.34 -3.87
C GLY A 53 26.97 -7.79 -3.14
N VAL A 54 25.99 -8.24 -3.91
CA VAL A 54 24.65 -8.65 -3.43
C VAL A 54 24.43 -10.15 -3.69
N PHE A 55 23.51 -10.76 -2.94
CA PHE A 55 23.25 -12.21 -3.06
C PHE A 55 22.72 -12.62 -4.44
N HIS A 56 21.86 -11.82 -5.05
CA HIS A 56 21.28 -12.09 -6.38
C HIS A 56 20.70 -10.83 -6.99
N LYS A 57 21.23 -10.40 -8.13
CA LYS A 57 20.85 -9.14 -8.80
C LYS A 57 19.38 -9.08 -9.26
N ASP A 58 18.77 -10.22 -9.62
CA ASP A 58 17.40 -10.29 -10.10
C ASP A 58 16.37 -10.37 -8.95
N LYS A 59 16.82 -10.61 -7.72
CA LYS A 59 16.01 -10.67 -6.50
C LYS A 59 16.07 -9.39 -5.66
N ILE A 60 16.54 -8.31 -6.25
CA ILE A 60 16.56 -6.98 -5.62
C ILE A 60 15.81 -6.02 -6.55
N ALA A 61 14.89 -5.27 -5.98
CA ALA A 61 14.18 -4.18 -6.68
C ALA A 61 14.50 -2.85 -6.00
N LEU A 62 14.91 -1.85 -6.79
CA LEU A 62 15.21 -0.50 -6.33
C LEU A 62 14.35 0.48 -7.11
N VAL A 63 13.49 1.23 -6.42
CA VAL A 63 12.48 2.12 -7.02
C VAL A 63 12.67 3.55 -6.55
N MET A 64 12.84 4.47 -7.49
CA MET A 64 12.98 5.91 -7.20
C MET A 64 11.62 6.59 -7.30
N ASP A 65 10.83 6.59 -6.23
CA ASP A 65 9.43 7.02 -6.25
C ASP A 65 9.03 8.07 -5.19
N HIS A 66 9.84 8.28 -4.16
CA HIS A 66 9.48 9.20 -3.08
C HIS A 66 9.90 10.64 -3.38
N PHE A 67 11.11 10.82 -3.90
CA PHE A 67 11.70 12.14 -4.19
C PHE A 67 11.97 12.37 -5.68
N ALA A 68 11.54 11.47 -6.53
CA ALA A 68 11.69 11.60 -7.97
C ALA A 68 10.38 12.12 -8.64
N PRO A 69 10.46 13.02 -9.63
CA PRO A 69 11.66 13.80 -10.02
C PRO A 69 12.19 14.61 -8.83
N ASN A 70 13.53 14.75 -8.74
CA ASN A 70 14.17 15.22 -7.52
C ASN A 70 13.70 16.63 -7.11
N LYS A 71 13.27 16.78 -5.87
CA LYS A 71 12.77 18.02 -5.29
C LYS A 71 13.86 19.01 -4.85
N ASP A 72 15.05 18.49 -4.51
CA ASP A 72 16.20 19.25 -4.02
C ASP A 72 17.51 18.49 -4.28
N ILE A 73 18.65 19.13 -3.96
CA ILE A 73 19.99 18.58 -4.17
C ILE A 73 20.18 17.29 -3.38
N LYS A 74 19.73 17.23 -2.12
CA LYS A 74 19.88 16.05 -1.26
C LYS A 74 19.12 14.84 -1.83
N SER A 75 17.92 15.06 -2.34
CA SER A 75 17.13 14.02 -3.02
C SER A 75 17.84 13.51 -4.28
N ALA A 76 18.46 14.41 -5.05
CA ALA A 76 19.24 14.05 -6.23
C ALA A 76 20.49 13.21 -5.86
N GLU A 77 21.16 13.53 -4.75
CA GLU A 77 22.29 12.76 -4.23
C GLU A 77 21.86 11.35 -3.76
N HIS A 78 20.68 11.23 -3.13
CA HIS A 78 20.11 9.94 -2.75
C HIS A 78 19.85 9.06 -3.99
N CYS A 79 19.12 9.58 -4.97
CA CYS A 79 18.86 8.85 -6.22
C CYS A 79 20.13 8.47 -6.96
N LYS A 80 21.15 9.38 -6.98
CA LYS A 80 22.46 9.09 -7.56
C LYS A 80 23.17 7.94 -6.84
N CYS A 81 23.17 7.94 -5.50
CA CYS A 81 23.76 6.87 -4.70
C CYS A 81 23.15 5.51 -5.05
N VAL A 82 21.80 5.44 -5.13
CA VAL A 82 21.11 4.19 -5.46
C VAL A 82 21.40 3.75 -6.89
N ARG A 83 21.42 4.67 -7.85
CA ARG A 83 21.78 4.40 -9.25
C ARG A 83 23.19 3.84 -9.39
N GLU A 84 24.17 4.45 -8.74
CA GLU A 84 25.55 3.98 -8.75
C GLU A 84 25.70 2.58 -8.12
N PHE A 85 24.96 2.30 -7.04
CA PHE A 85 24.89 0.98 -6.43
C PHE A 85 24.25 -0.06 -7.37
N ALA A 86 23.13 0.29 -8.01
CA ALA A 86 22.46 -0.57 -8.98
C ALA A 86 23.36 -0.92 -10.16
N CYS A 87 24.05 0.08 -10.73
CA CYS A 87 25.03 -0.13 -11.81
C CYS A 87 26.20 -1.00 -11.36
N LYS A 88 26.77 -0.74 -10.18
CA LYS A 88 27.93 -1.50 -9.65
C LYS A 88 27.59 -2.99 -9.46
N ASN A 89 26.39 -3.31 -9.03
CA ASN A 89 25.95 -4.66 -8.72
C ASN A 89 25.13 -5.30 -9.86
N ASP A 90 25.01 -4.62 -11.00
CA ASP A 90 24.23 -5.08 -12.17
C ASP A 90 22.78 -5.44 -11.81
N ILE A 91 22.14 -4.66 -10.90
CA ILE A 91 20.78 -4.89 -10.44
C ILE A 91 19.80 -4.78 -11.62
N THR A 92 19.06 -5.86 -11.88
CA THR A 92 18.13 -5.95 -13.02
C THR A 92 16.89 -5.08 -12.81
N ASN A 93 16.35 -5.05 -11.61
CA ASN A 93 15.09 -4.36 -11.30
C ASN A 93 15.39 -3.00 -10.65
N TYR A 94 15.91 -2.07 -11.44
CA TYR A 94 16.12 -0.68 -11.06
C TYR A 94 15.19 0.22 -11.88
N PHE A 95 14.37 1.00 -11.18
CA PHE A 95 13.35 1.86 -11.78
C PHE A 95 13.57 3.31 -11.37
N ASP A 96 13.88 4.16 -12.34
CA ASP A 96 14.11 5.61 -12.18
C ASP A 96 13.10 6.40 -13.04
N VAL A 97 13.25 7.71 -13.10
CA VAL A 97 12.43 8.59 -13.93
C VAL A 97 12.35 8.08 -15.38
N GLY A 98 11.12 7.90 -15.86
CA GLY A 98 10.83 7.30 -17.17
C GLY A 98 10.26 5.88 -17.07
N GLU A 99 10.60 5.12 -16.05
CA GLU A 99 10.09 3.78 -15.79
C GLU A 99 9.53 3.64 -14.36
N MET A 100 9.45 4.75 -13.64
CA MET A 100 9.05 4.77 -12.24
C MET A 100 7.55 4.57 -12.05
N GLY A 101 7.21 4.17 -10.86
CA GLY A 101 5.88 4.11 -10.30
C GLY A 101 6.03 3.99 -8.80
N ILE A 102 4.96 4.20 -8.05
CA ILE A 102 4.97 3.96 -6.62
C ILE A 102 5.25 2.47 -6.39
N GLU A 103 6.30 2.16 -5.66
CA GLU A 103 6.89 0.81 -5.54
C GLU A 103 5.85 -0.29 -5.29
N HIS A 104 4.88 -0.06 -4.40
CA HIS A 104 3.86 -1.06 -4.05
C HIS A 104 2.74 -1.22 -5.11
N ALA A 105 2.69 -0.38 -6.12
CA ALA A 105 1.88 -0.58 -7.31
C ALA A 105 2.73 -1.10 -8.48
N LEU A 106 3.96 -0.61 -8.61
CA LEU A 106 4.86 -0.93 -9.71
C LEU A 106 5.30 -2.40 -9.69
N LEU A 107 5.72 -2.94 -8.54
CA LEU A 107 6.26 -4.29 -8.49
C LEU A 107 5.24 -5.38 -8.86
N PRO A 108 3.97 -5.34 -8.41
CA PRO A 108 2.93 -6.24 -8.90
C PRO A 108 2.67 -6.07 -10.41
N GLU A 109 2.59 -4.82 -10.90
CA GLU A 109 2.39 -4.52 -12.33
C GLU A 109 3.53 -5.09 -13.20
N LYS A 110 4.78 -5.03 -12.72
CA LYS A 110 5.94 -5.63 -13.39
C LYS A 110 6.06 -7.15 -13.20
N GLY A 111 5.14 -7.77 -12.44
CA GLY A 111 5.13 -9.20 -12.17
C GLY A 111 6.33 -9.68 -11.35
N LEU A 112 6.93 -8.81 -10.55
CA LEU A 112 8.07 -9.14 -9.70
C LEU A 112 7.67 -9.81 -8.38
N THR A 113 6.39 -9.71 -8.02
CA THR A 113 5.83 -10.29 -6.79
C THR A 113 4.73 -11.28 -7.18
N VAL A 114 4.74 -12.46 -6.59
CA VAL A 114 3.76 -13.52 -6.85
C VAL A 114 3.37 -14.25 -5.57
N ALA A 115 2.34 -15.09 -5.64
CA ALA A 115 1.90 -15.90 -4.52
C ALA A 115 3.01 -16.82 -4.01
N GLY A 116 3.06 -16.96 -2.70
CA GLY A 116 4.01 -17.82 -2.01
C GLY A 116 5.40 -17.22 -1.79
N ASP A 117 5.70 -16.04 -2.31
CA ASP A 117 6.97 -15.35 -2.09
C ASP A 117 7.15 -14.93 -0.62
N VAL A 118 8.41 -14.86 -0.17
CA VAL A 118 8.85 -14.13 1.03
C VAL A 118 9.59 -12.87 0.60
N ILE A 119 8.98 -11.71 0.92
CA ILE A 119 9.44 -10.40 0.47
C ILE A 119 9.71 -9.50 1.67
N ILE A 120 10.87 -8.85 1.70
CA ILE A 120 11.16 -7.77 2.64
C ILE A 120 11.44 -6.48 1.90
N GLY A 121 11.11 -5.36 2.54
CA GLY A 121 11.46 -4.03 2.05
C GLY A 121 11.66 -3.06 3.19
N ALA A 122 12.49 -2.05 3.00
CA ALA A 122 12.66 -1.02 4.02
C ALA A 122 11.58 0.09 3.91
N ASP A 123 10.38 -0.31 3.50
CA ASP A 123 9.16 0.48 3.57
C ASP A 123 8.09 -0.27 4.36
N SER A 124 7.35 0.45 5.20
CA SER A 124 6.32 -0.14 6.07
C SER A 124 5.22 -0.83 5.28
N HIS A 125 4.88 -0.32 4.08
CA HIS A 125 3.78 -0.82 3.26
C HIS A 125 4.21 -1.98 2.33
N THR A 126 5.40 -2.54 2.52
CA THR A 126 5.82 -3.78 1.85
C THR A 126 4.82 -4.93 2.06
N CYS A 127 3.99 -4.88 3.09
CA CYS A 127 2.88 -5.82 3.33
C CYS A 127 1.85 -5.89 2.19
N THR A 128 1.83 -4.93 1.27
CA THR A 128 0.90 -4.85 0.12
C THR A 128 0.81 -6.14 -0.70
N TYR A 129 1.91 -6.86 -0.88
CA TYR A 129 1.96 -8.04 -1.76
C TYR A 129 1.25 -9.27 -1.18
N GLY A 130 0.81 -9.21 0.08
CA GLY A 130 -0.08 -10.20 0.64
C GLY A 130 -1.44 -10.28 -0.05
N ALA A 131 -1.84 -9.25 -0.80
CA ALA A 131 -2.98 -9.29 -1.71
C ALA A 131 -2.86 -10.37 -2.78
N LEU A 132 -1.63 -10.76 -3.15
CA LEU A 132 -1.33 -11.85 -4.08
C LEU A 132 -1.13 -13.21 -3.39
N GLY A 133 -1.21 -13.28 -2.06
CA GLY A 133 -0.91 -14.49 -1.28
C GLY A 133 0.59 -14.67 -0.99
N ALA A 134 1.37 -13.59 -0.91
CA ALA A 134 2.76 -13.59 -0.48
C ALA A 134 2.88 -13.26 1.03
N PHE A 135 3.91 -13.74 1.70
CA PHE A 135 4.35 -13.16 2.96
C PHE A 135 5.30 -12.01 2.67
N SER A 136 4.81 -10.81 2.86
CA SER A 136 5.58 -9.60 2.59
C SER A 136 5.50 -8.65 3.79
N THR A 137 6.64 -8.06 4.18
CA THR A 137 6.70 -7.25 5.40
C THR A 137 7.77 -6.17 5.33
N GLY A 138 7.48 -5.02 5.99
CA GLY A 138 8.43 -3.96 6.21
C GLY A 138 9.48 -4.34 7.26
N VAL A 139 10.74 -3.94 7.00
CA VAL A 139 11.89 -4.13 7.90
C VAL A 139 12.72 -2.85 7.99
N GLY A 140 13.66 -2.79 8.90
CA GLY A 140 14.63 -1.69 8.96
C GLY A 140 15.65 -1.72 7.80
N SER A 141 16.24 -0.55 7.49
CA SER A 141 17.25 -0.47 6.42
C SER A 141 18.46 -1.36 6.68
N THR A 142 18.81 -1.64 7.94
CA THR A 142 19.90 -2.57 8.31
C THR A 142 19.52 -4.02 7.99
N ASP A 143 18.27 -4.42 8.27
CA ASP A 143 17.78 -5.76 7.92
C ASP A 143 17.66 -5.92 6.39
N MET A 144 17.22 -4.87 5.69
CA MET A 144 17.23 -4.84 4.23
C MET A 144 18.65 -5.02 3.67
N ALA A 145 19.65 -4.34 4.26
CA ALA A 145 21.05 -4.48 3.88
C ALA A 145 21.55 -5.92 4.06
N ALA A 146 21.23 -6.55 5.20
CA ALA A 146 21.54 -7.94 5.46
C ALA A 146 20.85 -8.88 4.45
N GLY A 147 19.58 -8.63 4.15
CA GLY A 147 18.82 -9.36 3.13
C GLY A 147 19.43 -9.23 1.73
N MET A 148 19.84 -8.03 1.31
CA MET A 148 20.54 -7.81 0.04
C MET A 148 21.90 -8.52 -0.02
N ALA A 149 22.60 -8.63 1.11
CA ALA A 149 23.89 -9.28 1.18
C ALA A 149 23.80 -10.82 1.20
N THR A 150 22.81 -11.38 1.88
CA THR A 150 22.75 -12.82 2.22
C THR A 150 21.63 -13.58 1.50
N GLY A 151 20.58 -12.90 1.04
CA GLY A 151 19.37 -13.54 0.52
C GLY A 151 18.48 -14.16 1.59
N LYS A 152 18.71 -13.82 2.86
CA LYS A 152 18.03 -14.41 4.01
C LYS A 152 17.61 -13.34 5.01
N ALA A 153 16.55 -13.65 5.76
CA ALA A 153 16.17 -12.89 6.94
C ALA A 153 15.68 -13.83 8.04
N TRP A 154 15.85 -13.39 9.28
CA TRP A 154 15.28 -14.09 10.41
C TRP A 154 13.91 -13.49 10.76
N PHE A 155 13.00 -14.36 11.18
CA PHE A 155 11.67 -13.96 11.61
C PHE A 155 11.30 -14.66 12.91
N LYS A 156 10.60 -13.94 13.78
CA LYS A 156 9.74 -14.57 14.75
C LYS A 156 8.42 -14.85 14.03
N VAL A 157 8.03 -16.11 13.88
CA VAL A 157 6.79 -16.47 13.19
C VAL A 157 5.62 -15.76 13.85
N PRO A 158 4.82 -14.95 13.13
CA PRO A 158 3.69 -14.26 13.71
C PRO A 158 2.55 -15.24 14.03
N SER A 159 1.77 -14.95 15.07
CA SER A 159 0.42 -15.48 15.20
C SER A 159 -0.51 -14.78 14.19
N ALA A 160 -1.78 -15.18 14.11
CA ALA A 160 -2.69 -14.64 13.11
C ALA A 160 -4.04 -14.23 13.70
N ILE A 161 -4.64 -13.23 13.06
CA ILE A 161 -6.05 -12.86 13.22
C ILE A 161 -6.76 -13.18 11.90
N LYS A 162 -7.95 -13.76 12.00
CA LYS A 162 -8.78 -14.11 10.85
C LYS A 162 -9.93 -13.12 10.68
N PHE A 163 -10.04 -12.54 9.49
CA PHE A 163 -11.17 -11.70 9.09
C PHE A 163 -12.00 -12.44 8.05
N ASN A 164 -13.16 -12.91 8.48
CA ASN A 164 -14.13 -13.59 7.62
C ASN A 164 -15.01 -12.53 6.93
N ILE A 165 -14.72 -12.26 5.67
CA ILE A 165 -15.43 -11.26 4.85
C ILE A 165 -16.67 -11.92 4.25
N VAL A 166 -17.84 -11.35 4.51
CA VAL A 166 -19.13 -11.83 3.99
C VAL A 166 -19.93 -10.71 3.32
N GLY A 167 -21.00 -11.07 2.62
CA GLY A 167 -21.88 -10.10 1.97
C GLY A 167 -21.26 -9.44 0.74
N LYS A 168 -21.99 -8.50 0.16
CA LYS A 168 -21.60 -7.73 -1.04
C LYS A 168 -21.63 -6.24 -0.72
N PRO A 169 -20.59 -5.46 -1.05
CA PRO A 169 -20.57 -4.04 -0.77
C PRO A 169 -21.54 -3.25 -1.65
N ASP A 170 -21.99 -2.10 -1.14
CA ASP A 170 -22.68 -1.09 -1.95
C ASP A 170 -21.70 -0.43 -2.93
N LYS A 171 -22.27 0.22 -3.96
CA LYS A 171 -21.53 0.76 -5.11
C LYS A 171 -20.28 1.59 -4.75
N TRP A 172 -20.32 2.37 -3.69
CA TRP A 172 -19.27 3.31 -3.34
C TRP A 172 -18.38 2.85 -2.20
N ILE A 173 -18.58 1.62 -1.72
CA ILE A 173 -17.74 1.00 -0.70
C ILE A 173 -16.57 0.29 -1.38
N SER A 174 -15.36 0.62 -0.99
CA SER A 174 -14.11 0.09 -1.54
C SER A 174 -13.27 -0.59 -0.45
N GLY A 175 -12.17 -1.21 -0.85
CA GLY A 175 -11.18 -1.79 0.08
C GLY A 175 -10.67 -0.78 1.10
N LYS A 176 -10.66 0.52 0.77
CA LYS A 176 -10.32 1.58 1.72
C LYS A 176 -11.32 1.69 2.87
N ASP A 177 -12.60 1.64 2.58
CA ASP A 177 -13.65 1.69 3.61
C ASP A 177 -13.57 0.43 4.49
N VAL A 178 -13.31 -0.74 3.88
CA VAL A 178 -13.14 -2.02 4.59
C VAL A 178 -11.99 -1.95 5.59
N ILE A 179 -10.81 -1.54 5.15
CA ILE A 179 -9.62 -1.52 6.03
C ILE A 179 -9.71 -0.43 7.09
N LEU A 180 -10.26 0.75 6.77
CA LEU A 180 -10.49 1.80 7.78
C LEU A 180 -11.50 1.35 8.85
N HIS A 181 -12.56 0.64 8.44
CA HIS A 181 -13.51 0.04 9.39
C HIS A 181 -12.80 -0.96 10.32
N ILE A 182 -11.97 -1.85 9.77
CA ILE A 182 -11.21 -2.83 10.56
C ILE A 182 -10.25 -2.14 11.53
N ILE A 183 -9.46 -1.16 11.06
CA ILE A 183 -8.53 -0.41 11.92
C ILE A 183 -9.29 0.32 13.03
N GLY A 184 -10.44 0.94 12.71
CA GLY A 184 -11.29 1.58 13.72
C GLY A 184 -11.86 0.60 14.76
N MET A 185 -12.08 -0.66 14.37
CA MET A 185 -12.59 -1.70 15.25
C MET A 185 -11.54 -2.27 16.20
N ILE A 186 -10.31 -2.53 15.71
CA ILE A 186 -9.27 -3.21 16.49
C ILE A 186 -8.18 -2.28 17.03
N GLY A 187 -8.11 -1.02 16.58
CA GLY A 187 -7.08 -0.05 16.95
C GLY A 187 -5.79 -0.17 16.13
N VAL A 188 -4.90 0.81 16.28
CA VAL A 188 -3.59 0.87 15.57
C VAL A 188 -2.60 -0.21 16.02
N ASP A 189 -2.84 -0.89 17.12
CA ASP A 189 -2.02 -1.93 17.71
C ASP A 189 -2.75 -3.29 17.86
N GLY A 190 -4.01 -3.39 17.41
CA GLY A 190 -4.82 -4.61 17.54
C GLY A 190 -4.23 -5.83 16.87
N ALA A 191 -3.51 -5.64 15.78
CA ALA A 191 -2.79 -6.71 15.07
C ALA A 191 -1.27 -6.66 15.28
N LEU A 192 -0.80 -6.06 16.38
CA LEU A 192 0.63 -5.85 16.61
C LEU A 192 1.43 -7.15 16.47
N TYR A 193 2.34 -7.16 15.47
CA TYR A 193 3.18 -8.31 15.12
C TYR A 193 2.41 -9.58 14.69
N LYS A 194 1.14 -9.48 14.31
CA LYS A 194 0.33 -10.61 13.83
C LYS A 194 0.19 -10.59 12.30
N SER A 195 -0.16 -11.73 11.72
CA SER A 195 -0.64 -11.83 10.33
C SER A 195 -2.15 -11.60 10.31
N MET A 196 -2.63 -10.74 9.41
CA MET A 196 -4.06 -10.51 9.19
C MET A 196 -4.49 -11.32 7.97
N GLU A 197 -5.25 -12.41 8.17
CA GLU A 197 -5.75 -13.26 7.09
C GLU A 197 -7.19 -12.89 6.72
N PHE A 198 -7.38 -12.47 5.46
CA PHE A 198 -8.69 -12.05 4.93
C PHE A 198 -9.27 -13.19 4.09
N VAL A 199 -10.32 -13.81 4.58
CA VAL A 199 -10.95 -15.00 3.99
C VAL A 199 -12.48 -14.81 3.89
N GLY A 200 -13.20 -15.81 3.42
CA GLY A 200 -14.65 -15.80 3.38
C GLY A 200 -15.22 -15.52 1.99
N GLU A 201 -16.51 -15.73 1.85
CA GLU A 201 -17.19 -15.67 0.56
C GLU A 201 -17.31 -14.27 -0.03
N GLY A 202 -17.19 -13.22 0.79
CA GLY A 202 -17.27 -11.83 0.40
C GLY A 202 -16.03 -11.35 -0.37
N ILE A 203 -14.86 -12.02 -0.22
CA ILE A 203 -13.62 -11.59 -0.91
C ILE A 203 -13.75 -11.58 -2.44
N LYS A 204 -14.66 -12.38 -3.01
CA LYS A 204 -14.95 -12.40 -4.44
C LYS A 204 -15.51 -11.08 -4.99
N TYR A 205 -16.03 -10.21 -4.12
CA TYR A 205 -16.55 -8.90 -4.48
C TYR A 205 -15.53 -7.77 -4.31
N LEU A 206 -14.36 -8.09 -3.75
CA LEU A 206 -13.22 -7.19 -3.65
C LEU A 206 -12.32 -7.39 -4.88
N SER A 207 -12.11 -6.33 -5.64
CA SER A 207 -11.19 -6.34 -6.76
C SER A 207 -9.74 -6.56 -6.30
N MET A 208 -8.81 -6.74 -7.24
CA MET A 208 -7.39 -6.78 -6.86
C MET A 208 -6.93 -5.43 -6.29
N ASP A 209 -7.44 -4.31 -6.80
CA ASP A 209 -7.12 -2.97 -6.29
C ASP A 209 -7.59 -2.80 -4.85
N ASP A 210 -8.79 -3.30 -4.50
CA ASP A 210 -9.30 -3.34 -3.12
C ASP A 210 -8.41 -4.21 -2.21
N ARG A 211 -8.02 -5.40 -2.67
CA ARG A 211 -7.16 -6.31 -1.89
C ARG A 211 -5.78 -5.71 -1.65
N PHE A 212 -5.21 -5.04 -2.64
CA PHE A 212 -3.94 -4.31 -2.47
C PHE A 212 -4.08 -3.20 -1.43
N THR A 213 -5.18 -2.46 -1.44
CA THR A 213 -5.45 -1.42 -0.44
C THR A 213 -5.57 -2.00 0.97
N ILE A 214 -6.31 -3.09 1.14
CA ILE A 214 -6.50 -3.76 2.43
C ILE A 214 -5.17 -4.31 2.96
N ALA A 215 -4.43 -5.04 2.14
CA ALA A 215 -3.13 -5.60 2.52
C ALA A 215 -2.10 -4.50 2.82
N ASN A 216 -2.08 -3.42 2.03
CA ASN A 216 -1.21 -2.26 2.24
C ASN A 216 -1.38 -1.65 3.63
N MET A 217 -2.62 -1.48 4.08
CA MET A 217 -2.92 -0.82 5.34
C MET A 217 -2.97 -1.77 6.56
N ALA A 218 -2.63 -3.03 6.41
CA ALA A 218 -2.52 -3.96 7.54
C ALA A 218 -1.50 -3.48 8.58
N ILE A 219 -0.42 -2.83 8.15
CA ILE A 219 0.58 -2.24 9.05
C ILE A 219 0.00 -1.12 9.92
N GLU A 220 -1.06 -0.45 9.49
CA GLU A 220 -1.69 0.62 10.28
C GLU A 220 -2.49 0.09 11.48
N ALA A 221 -2.74 -1.22 11.53
CA ALA A 221 -3.22 -1.94 12.72
C ALA A 221 -2.06 -2.65 13.48
N GLY A 222 -0.80 -2.41 13.12
CA GLY A 222 0.38 -3.06 13.68
C GLY A 222 0.71 -4.43 13.07
N GLY A 223 -0.01 -4.87 12.04
CA GLY A 223 0.18 -6.18 11.40
C GLY A 223 1.53 -6.33 10.70
N LYS A 224 2.11 -7.53 10.77
CA LYS A 224 3.31 -7.86 10.00
C LYS A 224 3.00 -7.99 8.52
N ASN A 225 1.84 -8.51 8.17
CA ASN A 225 1.29 -8.57 6.82
C ASN A 225 -0.23 -8.68 6.85
N GLY A 226 -0.86 -8.31 5.72
CA GLY A 226 -2.23 -8.66 5.41
C GLY A 226 -2.21 -9.63 4.23
N ILE A 227 -2.88 -10.77 4.32
CA ILE A 227 -2.78 -11.82 3.30
C ILE A 227 -4.16 -12.32 2.87
N PHE A 228 -4.32 -12.54 1.56
CA PHE A 228 -5.48 -13.13 0.94
C PHE A 228 -5.14 -14.51 0.37
N PRO A 229 -6.08 -15.48 0.38
CA PRO A 229 -5.91 -16.71 -0.36
C PRO A 229 -5.92 -16.43 -1.87
N VAL A 230 -5.25 -17.30 -2.62
CA VAL A 230 -5.21 -17.22 -4.08
C VAL A 230 -6.49 -17.79 -4.67
N ASP A 231 -7.32 -16.94 -5.24
CA ASP A 231 -8.51 -17.31 -6.00
C ASP A 231 -8.33 -17.09 -7.52
N ASP A 232 -9.39 -17.28 -8.27
CA ASP A 232 -9.34 -17.13 -9.73
C ASP A 232 -9.00 -15.71 -10.17
N LEU A 233 -9.42 -14.70 -9.41
CA LEU A 233 -9.09 -13.30 -9.68
C LEU A 233 -7.59 -13.05 -9.48
N THR A 234 -7.02 -13.52 -8.39
CA THR A 234 -5.58 -13.42 -8.10
C THR A 234 -4.76 -14.19 -9.15
N ARG A 235 -5.20 -15.40 -9.55
CA ARG A 235 -4.53 -16.18 -10.60
C ARG A 235 -4.56 -15.45 -11.93
N ALA A 236 -5.69 -14.84 -12.30
CA ALA A 236 -5.81 -14.07 -13.53
C ALA A 236 -4.83 -12.89 -13.53
N TYR A 237 -4.80 -12.12 -12.46
CA TYR A 237 -3.87 -11.00 -12.29
C TYR A 237 -2.41 -11.46 -12.42
N MET A 238 -2.00 -12.49 -11.70
CA MET A 238 -0.61 -12.99 -11.79
C MET A 238 -0.25 -13.51 -13.18
N LYS A 239 -1.16 -14.17 -13.89
CA LYS A 239 -0.92 -14.66 -15.26
C LYS A 239 -0.77 -13.51 -16.27
N GLU A 240 -1.45 -12.41 -16.05
CA GLU A 240 -1.34 -11.22 -16.89
C GLU A 240 0.02 -10.54 -16.71
N HIS A 241 0.46 -10.38 -15.46
CA HIS A 241 1.63 -9.57 -15.11
C HIS A 241 2.94 -10.36 -14.99
N SER A 242 2.91 -11.62 -14.57
CA SER A 242 4.13 -12.39 -14.30
C SER A 242 4.32 -13.59 -15.21
N ARG A 243 5.60 -13.90 -15.47
CA ARG A 243 6.03 -15.16 -16.12
C ARG A 243 6.69 -16.11 -15.14
N ARG A 244 6.87 -15.70 -13.89
CA ARG A 244 7.42 -16.55 -12.84
C ARG A 244 6.41 -17.62 -12.41
N PRO A 245 6.87 -18.84 -12.07
CA PRO A 245 6.04 -19.79 -11.35
C PRO A 245 5.68 -19.22 -9.96
N PHE A 246 4.53 -19.60 -9.43
CA PHE A 246 4.09 -19.22 -8.08
C PHE A 246 3.54 -20.43 -7.34
N MET A 247 3.51 -20.34 -6.00
CA MET A 247 2.99 -21.39 -5.14
C MET A 247 1.79 -20.84 -4.35
N GLU A 248 0.69 -21.58 -4.35
CA GLU A 248 -0.52 -21.23 -3.60
C GLU A 248 -0.50 -21.93 -2.25
N TYR A 249 -0.78 -21.17 -1.20
CA TYR A 249 -0.93 -21.67 0.16
C TYR A 249 -2.30 -21.31 0.70
N GLU A 250 -2.96 -22.31 1.31
CA GLU A 250 -4.20 -22.13 2.05
C GLU A 250 -3.96 -22.54 3.50
N ALA A 251 -4.66 -21.90 4.44
CA ALA A 251 -4.62 -22.30 5.83
C ALA A 251 -5.19 -23.73 6.01
N ASP A 252 -4.64 -24.48 6.95
CA ASP A 252 -5.23 -25.76 7.32
C ASP A 252 -6.60 -25.56 7.98
N ALA A 253 -7.48 -26.55 7.86
CA ALA A 253 -8.82 -26.47 8.45
C ALA A 253 -8.81 -26.35 9.99
N ASP A 254 -7.74 -26.83 10.63
CA ASP A 254 -7.47 -26.74 12.06
C ASP A 254 -6.38 -25.71 12.40
N ALA A 255 -6.14 -24.71 11.52
CA ALA A 255 -5.26 -23.59 11.79
C ALA A 255 -5.77 -22.78 13.00
N GLU A 256 -4.87 -22.38 13.87
CA GLU A 256 -5.19 -21.59 15.06
C GLU A 256 -5.02 -20.09 14.82
N TYR A 257 -6.00 -19.30 15.27
CA TYR A 257 -6.01 -17.85 15.22
C TYR A 257 -6.19 -17.30 16.64
N ASP A 258 -5.49 -16.19 16.95
CA ASP A 258 -5.64 -15.51 18.23
C ASP A 258 -7.05 -14.92 18.38
N GLU A 259 -7.59 -14.40 17.27
CA GLU A 259 -8.90 -13.75 17.19
C GLU A 259 -9.52 -14.01 15.82
N GLU A 260 -10.86 -14.05 15.77
CA GLU A 260 -11.63 -14.15 14.53
C GLU A 260 -12.72 -13.08 14.51
N TYR A 261 -12.80 -12.35 13.40
CA TYR A 261 -13.82 -11.32 13.16
C TYR A 261 -14.61 -11.62 11.90
N THR A 262 -15.89 -11.25 11.89
CA THR A 262 -16.71 -11.27 10.67
C THR A 262 -17.02 -9.85 10.23
N ILE A 263 -16.72 -9.54 8.98
CA ILE A 263 -16.97 -8.25 8.37
C ILE A 263 -18.02 -8.43 7.26
N ASP A 264 -19.19 -7.87 7.47
CA ASP A 264 -20.27 -7.90 6.49
C ASP A 264 -20.22 -6.65 5.59
N LEU A 265 -19.73 -6.85 4.36
CA LEU A 265 -19.61 -5.77 3.37
C LEU A 265 -20.92 -5.06 3.07
N SER A 266 -22.06 -5.75 3.21
CA SER A 266 -23.38 -5.19 2.92
C SER A 266 -23.85 -4.15 3.94
N THR A 267 -23.24 -4.11 5.10
CA THR A 267 -23.57 -3.18 6.19
C THR A 267 -22.59 -2.03 6.32
N LEU A 268 -21.46 -2.09 5.58
CA LEU A 268 -20.44 -1.05 5.66
C LEU A 268 -20.93 0.26 5.05
N LYS A 269 -20.51 1.34 5.67
CA LYS A 269 -20.68 2.71 5.18
C LYS A 269 -19.33 3.30 4.84
N SER A 270 -19.32 4.30 3.96
CA SER A 270 -18.10 5.07 3.70
C SER A 270 -17.52 5.57 5.02
N THR A 271 -16.24 5.27 5.22
CA THR A 271 -15.53 5.48 6.49
C THR A 271 -14.44 6.53 6.32
N VAL A 272 -14.37 7.46 7.26
CA VAL A 272 -13.36 8.52 7.31
C VAL A 272 -12.55 8.37 8.60
N SER A 273 -11.21 8.31 8.46
CA SER A 273 -10.32 8.37 9.62
C SER A 273 -9.92 9.82 9.89
N PHE A 274 -10.19 10.27 11.12
CA PHE A 274 -9.88 11.61 11.60
C PHE A 274 -8.44 11.72 12.10
N PRO A 275 -7.84 12.92 12.12
CA PRO A 275 -6.53 13.15 12.70
C PRO A 275 -6.47 12.72 14.19
N HIS A 276 -5.36 12.23 14.72
CA HIS A 276 -4.05 12.04 14.07
C HIS A 276 -3.65 10.56 14.14
N LEU A 277 -4.62 9.65 14.13
CA LEU A 277 -4.42 8.20 14.12
C LEU A 277 -5.41 7.56 13.16
N PRO A 278 -4.99 6.51 12.42
CA PRO A 278 -5.84 5.82 11.46
C PRO A 278 -7.09 5.15 12.07
N ASP A 279 -7.07 4.82 13.36
CA ASP A 279 -8.19 4.20 14.09
C ASP A 279 -9.26 5.18 14.59
N ASN A 280 -9.02 6.49 14.48
CA ASN A 280 -10.02 7.50 14.82
C ASN A 280 -11.08 7.60 13.71
N THR A 281 -11.79 6.53 13.48
CA THR A 281 -12.73 6.40 12.36
C THR A 281 -14.16 6.84 12.72
N ARG A 282 -14.86 7.36 11.72
CA ARG A 282 -16.29 7.66 11.74
C ARG A 282 -16.92 7.28 10.42
N THR A 283 -18.19 6.89 10.46
CA THR A 283 -18.95 6.76 9.22
C THR A 283 -19.27 8.14 8.65
N ILE A 284 -19.49 8.21 7.35
CA ILE A 284 -19.74 9.50 6.66
C ILE A 284 -20.92 10.28 7.26
N ASP A 285 -21.91 9.59 7.80
CA ASP A 285 -23.09 10.19 8.43
C ASP A 285 -22.74 10.90 9.77
N GLU A 286 -21.60 10.58 10.37
CA GLU A 286 -21.15 11.09 11.68
C GLU A 286 -20.10 12.20 11.56
N VAL A 287 -19.62 12.51 10.35
CA VAL A 287 -18.49 13.43 10.14
C VAL A 287 -18.81 14.88 10.48
N GLY A 288 -20.04 15.35 10.22
CA GLY A 288 -20.44 16.74 10.40
C GLY A 288 -19.90 17.68 9.31
N ASP A 289 -19.87 18.99 9.59
CA ASP A 289 -19.47 20.02 8.61
C ASP A 289 -17.99 20.39 8.74
N VAL A 290 -17.10 19.47 8.29
CA VAL A 290 -15.65 19.68 8.31
C VAL A 290 -15.21 20.26 6.97
N LYS A 291 -14.84 21.54 6.94
CA LYS A 291 -14.27 22.23 5.76
C LYS A 291 -12.83 21.80 5.53
N ILE A 292 -12.42 21.75 4.27
CA ILE A 292 -11.10 21.28 3.84
C ILE A 292 -10.44 22.26 2.86
N ASP A 293 -9.12 22.21 2.78
CA ASP A 293 -8.30 23.10 1.93
C ASP A 293 -7.64 22.31 0.78
N GLN A 294 -7.51 21.00 0.93
CA GLN A 294 -6.88 20.14 -0.06
C GLN A 294 -7.53 18.76 -0.14
N VAL A 295 -7.48 18.17 -1.33
CA VAL A 295 -7.78 16.76 -1.56
C VAL A 295 -6.62 16.11 -2.29
N VAL A 296 -6.21 14.91 -1.86
CA VAL A 296 -5.23 14.09 -2.56
C VAL A 296 -5.86 12.73 -2.89
N ILE A 297 -5.89 12.40 -4.19
CA ILE A 297 -6.40 11.12 -4.71
C ILE A 297 -5.22 10.39 -5.34
N GLY A 298 -4.89 9.21 -4.83
CA GLY A 298 -3.76 8.44 -5.32
C GLY A 298 -3.01 7.71 -4.23
N SER A 299 -1.71 7.58 -4.35
CA SER A 299 -0.75 6.83 -3.52
C SER A 299 -0.70 5.32 -3.81
N CYS A 300 0.14 4.59 -3.07
CA CYS A 300 0.24 3.12 -3.18
C CYS A 300 -1.06 2.40 -2.79
N THR A 301 -1.92 3.05 -2.00
CA THR A 301 -3.23 2.50 -1.63
C THR A 301 -4.27 2.67 -2.72
N ASN A 302 -4.47 3.89 -3.22
CA ASN A 302 -5.63 4.25 -4.05
C ASN A 302 -5.25 5.12 -5.26
N GLY A 303 -4.20 4.74 -5.99
CA GLY A 303 -3.80 5.36 -7.25
C GLY A 303 -3.92 4.43 -8.46
N ARG A 304 -4.64 3.31 -8.33
CA ARG A 304 -4.86 2.33 -9.40
C ARG A 304 -6.03 2.71 -10.28
N MET A 305 -6.24 1.97 -11.37
CA MET A 305 -7.24 2.35 -12.38
C MET A 305 -8.67 2.40 -11.84
N GLU A 306 -9.07 1.49 -10.96
CA GLU A 306 -10.42 1.52 -10.37
C GLU A 306 -10.65 2.75 -9.48
N ASP A 307 -9.61 3.15 -8.72
CA ASP A 307 -9.64 4.35 -7.89
C ASP A 307 -9.84 5.60 -8.74
N LEU A 308 -9.08 5.71 -9.84
CA LEU A 308 -9.17 6.83 -10.77
C LEU A 308 -10.51 6.87 -11.51
N ARG A 309 -11.03 5.73 -11.94
CA ARG A 309 -12.37 5.62 -12.57
C ARG A 309 -13.47 6.06 -11.61
N THR A 310 -13.40 5.60 -10.36
CA THR A 310 -14.35 5.97 -9.30
C THR A 310 -14.34 7.48 -9.05
N ALA A 311 -13.18 8.07 -8.88
CA ALA A 311 -13.04 9.50 -8.68
C ALA A 311 -13.50 10.30 -9.89
N ALA A 312 -13.15 9.85 -11.11
CA ALA A 312 -13.56 10.50 -12.34
C ALA A 312 -15.08 10.43 -12.59
N GLU A 313 -15.74 9.31 -12.26
CA GLU A 313 -17.19 9.19 -12.36
C GLU A 313 -17.90 10.26 -11.54
N ILE A 314 -17.42 10.52 -10.32
CA ILE A 314 -17.99 11.52 -9.41
C ILE A 314 -17.68 12.95 -9.88
N LEU A 315 -16.47 13.22 -10.37
CA LEU A 315 -16.02 14.55 -10.79
C LEU A 315 -16.51 14.94 -12.19
N LYS A 316 -16.94 13.99 -13.02
CA LYS A 316 -17.35 14.23 -14.41
C LYS A 316 -18.43 15.30 -14.54
N GLY A 317 -18.12 16.38 -15.28
CA GLY A 317 -19.03 17.50 -15.52
C GLY A 317 -19.23 18.43 -14.32
N LYS A 318 -18.49 18.23 -13.23
CA LYS A 318 -18.54 19.06 -12.02
C LYS A 318 -17.24 19.85 -11.86
N LYS A 319 -17.24 20.76 -10.90
CA LYS A 319 -16.08 21.60 -10.58
C LYS A 319 -15.67 21.41 -9.14
N VAL A 320 -14.37 21.45 -8.92
CA VAL A 320 -13.76 21.55 -7.58
C VAL A 320 -14.24 22.84 -6.89
N ALA A 321 -14.52 22.78 -5.61
CA ALA A 321 -14.93 23.92 -4.80
C ALA A 321 -13.88 25.06 -4.89
N LYS A 322 -14.37 26.30 -4.93
CA LYS A 322 -13.49 27.47 -5.07
C LYS A 322 -12.54 27.57 -3.85
N GLY A 323 -11.24 27.68 -4.15
CA GLY A 323 -10.19 27.80 -3.14
C GLY A 323 -9.62 26.45 -2.67
N LEU A 324 -10.20 25.33 -3.09
CA LEU A 324 -9.70 23.99 -2.77
C LEU A 324 -8.63 23.55 -3.78
N ARG A 325 -7.58 22.91 -3.31
CA ARG A 325 -6.56 22.27 -4.15
C ARG A 325 -6.88 20.77 -4.27
N VAL A 326 -6.86 20.23 -5.49
CA VAL A 326 -7.02 18.79 -5.72
C VAL A 326 -5.83 18.26 -6.51
N ILE A 327 -5.20 17.23 -5.98
CA ILE A 327 -4.04 16.57 -6.60
C ILE A 327 -4.41 15.11 -6.85
N VAL A 328 -4.31 14.68 -8.10
CA VAL A 328 -4.53 13.28 -8.52
C VAL A 328 -3.18 12.68 -8.91
N ILE A 329 -2.89 11.49 -8.39
CA ILE A 329 -1.60 10.81 -8.57
C ILE A 329 -1.86 9.39 -9.06
N PRO A 330 -1.77 9.13 -10.38
CA PRO A 330 -1.73 7.76 -10.89
C PRO A 330 -0.54 7.01 -10.31
N ALA A 331 -0.73 5.75 -9.90
CA ALA A 331 0.29 5.04 -9.13
C ALA A 331 1.51 4.61 -9.95
N THR A 332 1.36 4.40 -11.28
CA THR A 332 2.46 4.04 -12.19
C THR A 332 2.34 4.79 -13.50
N GLN A 333 3.40 4.74 -14.30
CA GLN A 333 3.35 5.33 -15.65
C GLN A 333 2.39 4.59 -16.57
N GLN A 334 2.22 3.26 -16.41
CA GLN A 334 1.24 2.52 -17.20
C GLN A 334 -0.17 2.97 -16.83
N ILE A 335 -0.49 3.05 -15.54
CA ILE A 335 -1.79 3.59 -15.07
C ILE A 335 -2.01 5.03 -15.56
N TYR A 336 -0.95 5.84 -15.62
CA TYR A 336 -1.04 7.20 -16.16
C TYR A 336 -1.44 7.19 -17.64
N LEU A 337 -0.84 6.30 -18.44
CA LEU A 337 -1.17 6.14 -19.88
C LEU A 337 -2.60 5.62 -20.05
N ASP A 338 -2.98 4.57 -19.32
CA ASP A 338 -4.33 4.00 -19.40
C ASP A 338 -5.39 5.03 -19.01
N ALA A 339 -5.15 5.80 -17.95
CA ALA A 339 -6.03 6.90 -17.53
C ALA A 339 -6.12 8.03 -18.58
N MET A 340 -5.03 8.26 -19.34
CA MET A 340 -5.05 9.19 -20.47
C MET A 340 -5.88 8.66 -21.62
N GLU A 341 -5.71 7.40 -21.98
CA GLU A 341 -6.44 6.74 -23.07
C GLU A 341 -7.95 6.67 -22.77
N GLU A 342 -8.32 6.38 -21.52
CA GLU A 342 -9.73 6.41 -21.09
C GLU A 342 -10.30 7.83 -20.92
N GLY A 343 -9.47 8.86 -21.07
CA GLY A 343 -9.88 10.26 -20.96
C GLY A 343 -10.12 10.74 -19.51
N LEU A 344 -9.69 9.97 -18.50
CA LEU A 344 -9.88 10.31 -17.09
C LEU A 344 -9.09 11.57 -16.72
N LEU A 345 -7.88 11.75 -17.27
CA LEU A 345 -7.06 12.94 -17.03
C LEU A 345 -7.79 14.22 -17.47
N LYS A 346 -8.49 14.16 -18.60
CA LYS A 346 -9.28 15.28 -19.09
C LYS A 346 -10.39 15.65 -18.10
N ILE A 347 -11.08 14.65 -17.55
CA ILE A 347 -12.14 14.85 -16.53
C ILE A 347 -11.56 15.56 -15.31
N PHE A 348 -10.42 15.11 -14.78
CA PHE A 348 -9.76 15.72 -13.63
C PHE A 348 -9.35 17.17 -13.89
N ILE A 349 -8.69 17.44 -15.03
CA ILE A 349 -8.25 18.78 -15.41
C ILE A 349 -9.48 19.70 -15.63
N GLU A 350 -10.50 19.24 -16.32
CA GLU A 350 -11.72 20.01 -16.53
C GLU A 350 -12.47 20.28 -15.22
N ALA A 351 -12.40 19.38 -14.24
CA ALA A 351 -12.94 19.61 -12.90
C ALA A 351 -12.14 20.69 -12.11
N GLY A 352 -10.88 20.91 -12.46
CA GLY A 352 -10.00 21.88 -11.79
C GLY A 352 -8.95 21.22 -10.89
N ALA A 353 -8.72 19.91 -11.04
CA ALA A 353 -7.65 19.19 -10.37
C ALA A 353 -6.32 19.27 -11.14
N ILE A 354 -5.21 19.04 -10.43
CA ILE A 354 -3.89 18.82 -11.01
C ILE A 354 -3.67 17.31 -11.09
N VAL A 355 -3.21 16.81 -12.23
CA VAL A 355 -2.73 15.42 -12.35
C VAL A 355 -1.21 15.44 -12.32
N SER A 356 -0.65 14.71 -11.38
CA SER A 356 0.79 14.60 -11.15
C SER A 356 1.40 13.40 -11.84
N THR A 357 2.73 13.40 -11.97
CA THR A 357 3.49 12.17 -12.25
C THR A 357 3.32 11.18 -11.08
N PRO A 358 3.49 9.86 -11.33
CA PRO A 358 3.54 8.87 -10.26
C PRO A 358 4.61 9.21 -9.23
N THR A 359 4.21 9.36 -7.97
CA THR A 359 5.14 9.61 -6.85
C THR A 359 4.47 9.34 -5.50
N CYS A 360 5.21 8.85 -4.54
CA CYS A 360 4.78 8.70 -3.15
C CYS A 360 4.90 10.00 -2.34
N GLY A 361 5.56 11.02 -2.87
CA GLY A 361 5.98 12.23 -2.16
C GLY A 361 4.93 12.95 -1.32
N PRO A 362 3.69 13.21 -1.79
CA PRO A 362 2.66 13.87 -0.98
C PRO A 362 2.27 13.11 0.28
N CYS A 363 2.28 11.78 0.23
CA CYS A 363 1.89 10.91 1.35
C CYS A 363 2.72 11.13 2.63
N LEU A 364 3.97 11.59 2.47
CA LEU A 364 4.90 11.82 3.59
C LEU A 364 5.29 13.30 3.76
N GLY A 365 4.65 14.22 3.04
CA GLY A 365 5.02 15.63 3.03
C GLY A 365 6.42 15.89 2.46
N GLY A 366 6.93 14.96 1.67
CA GLY A 366 8.31 14.96 1.21
C GLY A 366 8.54 15.58 -0.17
N TYR A 367 7.51 15.82 -0.97
CA TYR A 367 7.67 16.28 -2.34
C TYR A 367 6.75 17.45 -2.71
N MET A 368 5.46 17.20 -2.99
CA MET A 368 4.50 18.23 -3.38
C MET A 368 3.23 18.14 -2.54
N GLY A 369 2.33 19.14 -2.65
CA GLY A 369 1.06 19.14 -1.92
C GLY A 369 1.24 19.24 -0.40
N VAL A 370 2.33 19.85 0.05
CA VAL A 370 2.63 20.04 1.47
C VAL A 370 1.63 21.01 2.08
N LEU A 371 1.10 20.65 3.24
CA LEU A 371 0.10 21.43 3.98
C LEU A 371 0.75 22.50 4.86
N ALA A 372 0.16 23.70 4.88
CA ALA A 372 0.51 24.76 5.79
C ALA A 372 -0.15 24.57 7.16
N GLU A 373 0.18 25.46 8.12
CA GLU A 373 -0.42 25.51 9.45
C GLU A 373 -1.95 25.60 9.38
N GLY A 374 -2.64 24.69 10.07
CA GLY A 374 -4.10 24.67 10.18
C GLY A 374 -4.84 24.19 8.93
N GLU A 375 -4.15 23.88 7.84
CA GLU A 375 -4.79 23.33 6.64
C GLU A 375 -5.29 21.88 6.84
N ARG A 376 -6.42 21.58 6.22
CA ARG A 376 -7.11 20.29 6.27
C ARG A 376 -7.12 19.61 4.92
N CYS A 377 -6.74 18.34 4.90
CA CYS A 377 -6.69 17.53 3.67
C CYS A 377 -7.51 16.25 3.82
N VAL A 378 -8.42 15.98 2.87
CA VAL A 378 -8.94 14.63 2.65
C VAL A 378 -7.98 13.90 1.73
N SER A 379 -7.54 12.72 2.12
CA SER A 379 -6.52 11.97 1.39
C SER A 379 -6.85 10.49 1.28
N THR A 380 -6.57 9.91 0.12
CA THR A 380 -6.65 8.46 -0.07
C THR A 380 -5.35 7.75 0.28
N THR A 381 -4.37 8.46 0.87
CA THR A 381 -3.14 7.89 1.41
C THR A 381 -3.41 7.00 2.63
N ASN A 382 -2.37 6.46 3.24
CA ASN A 382 -2.49 5.44 4.29
C ASN A 382 -2.28 5.94 5.71
N ARG A 383 -1.71 7.13 5.92
CA ARG A 383 -1.36 7.68 7.26
C ARG A 383 -1.80 9.11 7.43
N ASN A 384 -2.23 9.43 8.65
CA ASN A 384 -2.68 10.77 9.04
C ASN A 384 -2.06 11.25 10.37
N PHE A 385 -0.85 10.78 10.69
CA PHE A 385 -0.12 11.19 11.90
C PHE A 385 0.17 12.68 11.90
N VAL A 386 0.45 13.23 13.09
CA VAL A 386 0.87 14.64 13.25
C VAL A 386 2.01 15.00 12.29
N GLY A 387 1.82 16.05 11.50
CA GLY A 387 2.81 16.53 10.54
C GLY A 387 3.03 15.63 9.31
N ARG A 388 2.20 14.61 9.11
CA ARG A 388 2.41 13.60 8.05
C ARG A 388 2.50 14.18 6.64
N MET A 389 1.68 15.16 6.32
CA MET A 389 1.64 15.78 4.98
C MET A 389 2.11 17.24 4.97
N GLY A 390 2.78 17.72 6.03
CA GLY A 390 3.26 19.10 6.09
C GLY A 390 3.44 19.61 7.51
N HIS A 391 2.82 20.78 7.80
CA HIS A 391 2.93 21.43 9.12
C HIS A 391 2.36 20.53 10.22
N VAL A 392 2.94 20.60 11.43
CA VAL A 392 2.51 19.77 12.57
C VAL A 392 1.07 20.04 13.00
N ASP A 393 0.57 21.25 12.80
CA ASP A 393 -0.81 21.64 13.07
C ASP A 393 -1.75 21.48 11.88
N SER A 394 -1.31 20.81 10.81
CA SER A 394 -2.19 20.40 9.71
C SER A 394 -2.93 19.11 10.05
N GLU A 395 -4.11 18.95 9.46
CA GLU A 395 -4.99 17.82 9.70
C GLU A 395 -5.18 16.98 8.41
N VAL A 396 -4.96 15.67 8.49
CA VAL A 396 -5.19 14.74 7.39
C VAL A 396 -6.32 13.80 7.75
N TYR A 397 -7.31 13.70 6.87
CA TYR A 397 -8.47 12.80 6.97
C TYR A 397 -8.34 11.72 5.91
N LEU A 398 -8.25 10.45 6.33
CA LEU A 398 -8.15 9.34 5.38
C LEU A 398 -9.56 8.92 4.93
N ALA A 399 -9.73 8.74 3.63
CA ALA A 399 -10.99 8.34 3.05
C ALA A 399 -10.80 7.59 1.72
N SER A 400 -11.88 6.97 1.23
CA SER A 400 -11.91 6.32 -0.09
C SER A 400 -11.88 7.34 -1.24
N PRO A 401 -11.50 6.94 -2.46
CA PRO A 401 -11.55 7.80 -3.65
C PRO A 401 -12.91 8.43 -3.89
N ALA A 402 -13.99 7.71 -3.58
CA ALA A 402 -15.35 8.20 -3.73
C ALA A 402 -15.64 9.37 -2.77
N VAL A 403 -15.29 9.23 -1.50
CA VAL A 403 -15.43 10.30 -0.49
C VAL A 403 -14.52 11.48 -0.83
N ALA A 404 -13.29 11.21 -1.24
CA ALA A 404 -12.33 12.26 -1.61
C ALA A 404 -12.83 13.09 -2.81
N ALA A 405 -13.35 12.45 -3.85
CA ALA A 405 -13.92 13.12 -5.02
C ALA A 405 -15.19 13.92 -4.68
N ALA A 406 -16.08 13.39 -3.85
CA ALA A 406 -17.27 14.11 -3.38
C ALA A 406 -16.88 15.35 -2.54
N SER A 407 -15.92 15.19 -1.66
CA SER A 407 -15.36 16.28 -0.83
C SER A 407 -14.72 17.38 -1.66
N ALA A 408 -14.09 17.02 -2.78
CA ALA A 408 -13.51 17.97 -3.72
C ALA A 408 -14.57 18.90 -4.34
N ILE A 409 -15.80 18.41 -4.56
CA ILE A 409 -16.88 19.19 -5.14
C ILE A 409 -17.50 20.13 -4.09
N THR A 410 -17.70 19.66 -2.88
CA THR A 410 -18.41 20.39 -1.82
C THR A 410 -17.53 21.35 -1.02
N GLY A 411 -16.21 21.12 -1.00
CA GLY A 411 -15.25 21.86 -0.15
C GLY A 411 -15.28 21.48 1.33
N LYS A 412 -15.96 20.39 1.65
CA LYS A 412 -16.04 19.78 2.99
C LYS A 412 -16.03 18.27 2.86
N ILE A 413 -15.82 17.55 3.95
CA ILE A 413 -15.91 16.09 3.94
C ILE A 413 -17.37 15.70 3.61
N SER A 414 -17.53 14.97 2.50
CA SER A 414 -18.85 14.60 1.96
C SER A 414 -18.84 13.21 1.35
N GLY A 415 -19.97 12.52 1.49
CA GLY A 415 -20.20 11.25 0.83
C GLY A 415 -20.65 11.39 -0.64
N PRO A 416 -20.47 10.33 -1.47
CA PRO A 416 -20.90 10.36 -2.86
C PRO A 416 -22.37 10.69 -3.04
N ALA A 417 -23.25 10.26 -2.13
CA ALA A 417 -24.69 10.51 -2.19
C ALA A 417 -25.08 12.01 -2.12
N GLU A 418 -24.18 12.87 -1.62
CA GLU A 418 -24.43 14.31 -1.55
C GLU A 418 -24.24 15.01 -2.90
N VAL A 419 -23.55 14.38 -3.85
CA VAL A 419 -23.16 15.00 -5.12
C VAL A 419 -23.59 14.21 -6.35
N MET A 420 -24.07 12.99 -6.19
CA MET A 420 -24.60 12.13 -7.25
C MET A 420 -26.11 12.18 -7.30
#